data_e8d4e91648a021cebbe381afd61554ab
#
_entry.id   e8d4e91648a021cebbe381afd61554ab
#
_cell.length_a   1.000
_cell.length_b   1.000
_cell.length_c   1.000
_cell.angle_alpha   90.00
_cell.angle_beta   90.00
_cell.angle_gamma   90.00
#
_symmetry.space_group_name_H-M   'P 1'
#
loop_
_entity.id
_entity.type
_entity.pdbx_description
1 polymer ?
#
loop_
_entity_poly.entity_id
_entity_poly.type
_entity_poly.pdbx_seq_one_letter_code
_entity_poly.pdbx_strand_id
1 'polypeptide(L)'
;PIDSKREKASLLLLPKNRPDIRSLFESVIPYFDAGEKPSEKILKLKMIEGVYVLLNTDRNLYASLFDFVEPWKIDILDYLNENYMCDLSMKEIASYTGRSLATFKRDFAKVSDLTPQKWIIRRRLEAAHDLIRSGKKKVTEACFDVGFKNLSHFSKVYKETYGVAPSWQGELYGK
;
A
#
# COMPACT_ATOMS: atom_id res chain seq x y z
N PRO A 1 -0.41 15.49 -25.71
CA PRO A 1 0.24 14.79 -24.64
C PRO A 1 0.87 15.83 -23.73
N ILE A 2 0.27 16.01 -22.53
CA ILE A 2 0.81 16.89 -21.51
C ILE A 2 1.83 16.03 -20.77
N ASP A 3 3.11 16.30 -21.01
CA ASP A 3 4.22 15.66 -20.32
C ASP A 3 4.34 16.33 -18.94
N SER A 4 3.59 15.82 -17.97
CA SER A 4 3.61 16.32 -16.59
C SER A 4 4.61 15.50 -15.77
N LYS A 5 5.86 15.90 -15.75
CA LYS A 5 6.81 15.47 -14.70
C LYS A 5 6.23 15.91 -13.34
N ARG A 6 6.07 14.93 -12.46
CA ARG A 6 5.65 15.10 -11.07
C ARG A 6 6.66 16.00 -10.35
N GLU A 7 6.40 17.29 -10.22
CA GLU A 7 7.08 18.11 -9.24
C GLU A 7 6.53 17.77 -7.85
N LYS A 8 7.42 17.53 -6.88
CA LYS A 8 7.04 17.33 -5.47
C LYS A 8 6.16 18.51 -5.06
N ALA A 9 5.01 18.22 -4.43
CA ALA A 9 4.09 19.20 -3.93
C ALA A 9 4.85 20.26 -3.12
N SER A 10 5.10 21.41 -3.71
CA SER A 10 5.56 22.59 -3.00
C SER A 10 4.39 23.15 -2.20
N LEU A 11 4.66 23.67 -1.01
CA LEU A 11 3.68 24.35 -0.17
C LEU A 11 2.90 25.36 -1.03
N LEU A 12 1.58 25.17 -1.14
CA LEU A 12 0.70 26.12 -1.79
C LEU A 12 0.63 27.37 -0.92
N LEU A 13 1.30 28.43 -1.35
CA LEU A 13 1.13 29.75 -0.78
C LEU A 13 -0.17 30.32 -1.35
N LEU A 14 -1.25 30.23 -0.59
CA LEU A 14 -2.51 30.86 -0.95
C LEU A 14 -2.35 32.39 -0.89
N PRO A 15 -2.71 33.12 -1.95
CA PRO A 15 -2.74 34.55 -1.91
C PRO A 15 -3.62 35.07 -0.79
N LYS A 16 -3.21 36.12 -0.07
CA LYS A 16 -3.88 36.64 1.14
C LYS A 16 -5.33 37.08 0.94
N ASN A 17 -5.80 37.27 -0.27
CA ASN A 17 -7.16 37.73 -0.54
C ASN A 17 -7.80 36.99 -1.71
N ARG A 18 -8.50 35.91 -1.38
CA ARG A 18 -9.22 35.04 -2.32
C ARG A 18 -10.68 34.92 -1.89
N PRO A 19 -11.57 35.79 -2.45
CA PRO A 19 -13.00 35.79 -2.11
C PRO A 19 -13.69 34.46 -2.43
N ASP A 20 -13.28 33.79 -3.51
CA ASP A 20 -13.80 32.49 -3.94
C ASP A 20 -13.49 31.36 -2.94
N ILE A 21 -12.28 31.32 -2.38
CA ILE A 21 -11.90 30.36 -1.32
C ILE A 21 -12.72 30.65 -0.06
N ARG A 22 -12.80 31.92 0.32
CA ARG A 22 -13.60 32.34 1.50
C ARG A 22 -15.05 31.92 1.34
N SER A 23 -15.70 32.26 0.21
CA SER A 23 -17.08 31.93 -0.09
C SER A 23 -17.33 30.41 -0.04
N LEU A 24 -16.41 29.61 -0.58
CA LEU A 24 -16.49 28.15 -0.50
C LEU A 24 -16.56 27.69 0.97
N PHE A 25 -15.61 28.13 1.81
CA PHE A 25 -15.59 27.72 3.22
C PHE A 25 -16.80 28.24 4.00
N GLU A 26 -17.17 29.51 3.85
CA GLU A 26 -18.37 30.08 4.49
C GLU A 26 -19.65 29.32 4.11
N SER A 27 -19.73 28.81 2.89
CA SER A 27 -20.87 28.01 2.43
C SER A 27 -20.89 26.57 2.95
N VAL A 28 -19.77 26.07 3.46
CA VAL A 28 -19.64 24.69 3.99
C VAL A 28 -19.75 24.66 5.51
N ILE A 29 -19.29 25.68 6.21
CA ILE A 29 -19.31 25.78 7.69
C ILE A 29 -20.68 25.45 8.30
N PRO A 30 -21.83 25.95 7.80
CA PRO A 30 -23.14 25.67 8.40
C PRO A 30 -23.48 24.18 8.47
N TYR A 31 -22.95 23.35 7.59
CA TYR A 31 -23.18 21.91 7.60
C TYR A 31 -22.44 21.18 8.74
N PHE A 32 -21.37 21.79 9.26
CA PHE A 32 -20.68 21.25 10.43
C PHE A 32 -21.34 21.70 11.74
N ASP A 33 -21.86 22.91 11.77
CA ASP A 33 -22.46 23.50 12.98
C ASP A 33 -23.87 22.96 13.24
N ALA A 34 -24.65 22.69 12.19
CA ALA A 34 -26.04 22.25 12.31
C ALA A 34 -26.19 20.75 12.70
N GLY A 35 -25.11 19.94 12.68
CA GLY A 35 -25.18 18.50 12.94
C GLY A 35 -25.99 17.69 11.90
N GLU A 36 -26.52 18.33 10.88
CA GLU A 36 -27.24 17.71 9.76
C GLU A 36 -26.31 17.46 8.58
N LYS A 37 -26.32 16.22 8.08
CA LYS A 37 -25.54 15.88 6.88
C LYS A 37 -26.19 16.50 5.64
N PRO A 38 -25.46 17.28 4.82
CA PRO A 38 -25.97 17.76 3.56
C PRO A 38 -26.29 16.59 2.62
N SER A 39 -27.25 16.79 1.70
CA SER A 39 -27.55 15.75 0.71
C SER A 39 -26.34 15.45 -0.17
N GLU A 40 -26.23 14.21 -0.68
CA GLU A 40 -25.14 13.81 -1.57
C GLU A 40 -25.01 14.71 -2.80
N LYS A 41 -26.13 15.25 -3.30
CA LYS A 41 -26.11 16.17 -4.44
C LYS A 41 -25.43 17.49 -4.10
N ILE A 42 -25.71 18.03 -2.89
CA ILE A 42 -25.07 19.27 -2.40
C ILE A 42 -23.58 19.02 -2.15
N LEU A 43 -23.22 17.89 -1.53
CA LEU A 43 -21.81 17.53 -1.34
C LEU A 43 -21.04 17.45 -2.66
N LYS A 44 -21.62 16.80 -3.69
CA LYS A 44 -21.02 16.76 -5.03
C LYS A 44 -20.80 18.13 -5.63
N LEU A 45 -21.79 19.03 -5.52
CA LEU A 45 -21.66 20.40 -6.03
C LEU A 45 -20.55 21.17 -5.29
N LYS A 46 -20.45 21.04 -3.97
CA LYS A 46 -19.39 21.67 -3.18
C LYS A 46 -18.01 21.11 -3.48
N MET A 47 -17.90 19.80 -3.74
CA MET A 47 -16.64 19.21 -4.19
C MET A 47 -16.21 19.74 -5.57
N ILE A 48 -17.14 19.87 -6.51
CA ILE A 48 -16.88 20.41 -7.84
C ILE A 48 -16.44 21.89 -7.74
N GLU A 49 -17.16 22.69 -6.93
CA GLU A 49 -16.80 24.09 -6.66
C GLU A 49 -15.38 24.18 -6.08
N GLY A 50 -15.05 23.34 -5.09
CA GLY A 50 -13.72 23.27 -4.48
C GLY A 50 -12.62 22.95 -5.49
N VAL A 51 -12.86 22.00 -6.39
CA VAL A 51 -11.92 21.65 -7.45
C VAL A 51 -11.68 22.85 -8.39
N TYR A 52 -12.73 23.53 -8.82
CA TYR A 52 -12.58 24.71 -9.68
C TYR A 52 -11.85 25.88 -8.98
N VAL A 53 -12.16 26.13 -7.71
CA VAL A 53 -11.47 27.15 -6.90
C VAL A 53 -9.98 26.83 -6.78
N LEU A 54 -9.62 25.58 -6.55
CA LEU A 54 -8.22 25.14 -6.49
C LEU A 54 -7.51 25.29 -7.85
N LEU A 55 -8.14 24.86 -8.94
CA LEU A 55 -7.58 24.98 -10.30
C LEU A 55 -7.39 26.42 -10.75
N ASN A 56 -8.27 27.33 -10.31
CA ASN A 56 -8.11 28.77 -10.55
C ASN A 56 -6.99 29.38 -9.70
N THR A 57 -6.56 28.72 -8.62
CA THR A 57 -5.45 29.18 -7.79
C THR A 57 -4.11 28.85 -8.42
N ASP A 58 -3.96 27.62 -8.87
CA ASP A 58 -2.73 27.14 -9.51
C ASP A 58 -3.07 26.05 -10.55
N ARG A 59 -2.81 26.35 -11.82
CA ARG A 59 -3.04 25.39 -12.91
C ARG A 59 -2.15 24.15 -12.83
N ASN A 60 -1.03 24.22 -12.11
CA ASN A 60 -0.15 23.06 -11.90
C ASN A 60 -0.82 22.01 -11.00
N LEU A 61 -1.82 22.41 -10.19
CA LEU A 61 -2.66 21.48 -9.45
C LEU A 61 -3.50 20.56 -10.35
N TYR A 62 -3.70 20.92 -11.63
CA TYR A 62 -4.42 20.08 -12.57
C TYR A 62 -3.78 18.70 -12.68
N ALA A 63 -2.46 18.62 -12.81
CA ALA A 63 -1.75 17.36 -12.86
C ALA A 63 -1.91 16.54 -11.57
N SER A 64 -1.95 17.19 -10.39
CA SER A 64 -2.13 16.53 -9.10
C SER A 64 -3.58 16.13 -8.81
N LEU A 65 -4.56 16.96 -9.23
CA LEU A 65 -5.99 16.70 -9.02
C LEU A 65 -6.58 15.69 -10.02
N PHE A 66 -6.01 15.64 -11.23
CA PHE A 66 -6.46 14.75 -12.31
C PHE A 66 -5.41 13.69 -12.68
N ASP A 67 -4.29 13.66 -11.97
CA ASP A 67 -3.41 12.49 -11.99
C ASP A 67 -4.11 11.37 -11.22
N PHE A 68 -4.99 10.67 -11.93
CA PHE A 68 -5.68 9.46 -11.47
C PHE A 68 -4.76 8.24 -11.33
N VAL A 69 -3.48 8.45 -11.16
CA VAL A 69 -2.65 7.53 -10.38
C VAL A 69 -3.20 7.62 -8.96
N GLU A 70 -4.25 6.84 -8.76
CA GLU A 70 -5.05 6.75 -7.54
C GLU A 70 -4.13 6.93 -6.32
N PRO A 71 -4.06 8.14 -5.68
CA PRO A 71 -3.08 8.42 -4.62
C PRO A 71 -3.34 7.61 -3.34
N TRP A 72 -4.50 6.94 -3.26
CA TRP A 72 -4.83 5.97 -2.23
C TRP A 72 -4.32 4.55 -2.55
N LYS A 73 -3.80 4.30 -3.75
CA LYS A 73 -3.15 3.02 -4.06
C LYS A 73 -1.76 3.01 -3.44
N ILE A 74 -1.68 2.36 -2.31
CA ILE A 74 -0.41 2.04 -1.66
C ILE A 74 0.45 1.23 -2.65
N ASP A 75 1.75 1.50 -2.70
CA ASP A 75 2.67 0.67 -3.48
C ASP A 75 2.57 -0.79 -3.01
N ILE A 76 2.40 -1.69 -3.98
CA ILE A 76 2.15 -3.11 -3.67
C ILE A 76 3.38 -3.74 -3.02
N LEU A 77 4.58 -3.45 -3.54
CA LEU A 77 5.80 -4.06 -3.03
C LEU A 77 6.16 -3.51 -1.65
N ASP A 78 5.98 -2.21 -1.43
CA ASP A 78 6.19 -1.59 -0.11
C ASP A 78 5.25 -2.19 0.91
N TYR A 79 3.95 -2.28 0.61
CA TYR A 79 2.97 -2.90 1.49
C TYR A 79 3.31 -4.35 1.81
N LEU A 80 3.67 -5.14 0.79
CA LEU A 80 4.02 -6.54 0.98
C LEU A 80 5.32 -6.72 1.78
N ASN A 81 6.32 -5.87 1.57
CA ASN A 81 7.57 -5.90 2.34
C ASN A 81 7.34 -5.62 3.83
N GLU A 82 6.40 -4.77 4.17
CA GLU A 82 6.05 -4.47 5.57
C GLU A 82 5.15 -5.54 6.20
N ASN A 83 4.33 -6.22 5.39
CA ASN A 83 3.24 -7.07 5.89
C ASN A 83 3.34 -8.55 5.48
N TYR A 84 4.45 -9.02 4.90
CA TYR A 84 4.57 -10.42 4.42
C TYR A 84 4.46 -11.47 5.54
N MET A 85 4.74 -11.10 6.79
CA MET A 85 4.60 -12.00 7.94
C MET A 85 3.16 -12.11 8.44
N CYS A 86 2.30 -11.14 8.09
CA CYS A 86 0.92 -11.11 8.55
C CYS A 86 0.07 -12.20 7.89
N ASP A 87 -0.90 -12.71 8.66
CA ASP A 87 -1.87 -13.68 8.17
C ASP A 87 -3.01 -13.00 7.41
N LEU A 88 -2.70 -12.52 6.21
CA LEU A 88 -3.65 -11.83 5.35
C LEU A 88 -3.95 -12.68 4.10
N SER A 89 -5.22 -12.77 3.75
CA SER A 89 -5.65 -13.32 2.47
C SER A 89 -5.30 -12.37 1.31
N MET A 90 -5.18 -12.91 0.10
CA MET A 90 -4.96 -12.11 -1.11
C MET A 90 -6.05 -11.05 -1.34
N LYS A 91 -7.27 -11.32 -0.87
CA LYS A 91 -8.39 -10.38 -0.99
C LYS A 91 -8.23 -9.20 -0.03
N GLU A 92 -7.77 -9.46 1.21
CA GLU A 92 -7.49 -8.42 2.19
C GLU A 92 -6.30 -7.55 1.75
N ILE A 93 -5.21 -8.17 1.28
CA ILE A 93 -4.05 -7.43 0.75
C ILE A 93 -4.46 -6.53 -0.42
N ALA A 94 -5.29 -7.03 -1.35
CA ALA A 94 -5.82 -6.22 -2.43
C ALA A 94 -6.63 -5.03 -1.91
N SER A 95 -7.51 -5.26 -0.93
CA SER A 95 -8.33 -4.22 -0.30
C SER A 95 -7.48 -3.17 0.41
N TYR A 96 -6.51 -3.59 1.22
CA TYR A 96 -5.60 -2.67 1.93
C TYR A 96 -4.71 -1.85 1.00
N THR A 97 -4.41 -2.36 -0.20
CA THR A 97 -3.69 -1.60 -1.23
C THR A 97 -4.60 -0.78 -2.14
N GLY A 98 -5.90 -0.63 -1.81
CA GLY A 98 -6.87 0.15 -2.58
C GLY A 98 -7.27 -0.50 -3.91
N ARG A 99 -7.24 -1.84 -4.02
CA ARG A 99 -7.49 -2.56 -5.28
C ARG A 99 -8.53 -3.66 -5.12
N SER A 100 -9.24 -3.96 -6.21
CA SER A 100 -9.91 -5.26 -6.33
C SER A 100 -8.87 -6.38 -6.47
N LEU A 101 -9.24 -7.61 -6.14
CA LEU A 101 -8.33 -8.76 -6.29
C LEU A 101 -7.82 -8.94 -7.73
N ALA A 102 -8.68 -8.69 -8.72
CA ALA A 102 -8.31 -8.77 -10.14
C ALA A 102 -7.31 -7.67 -10.52
N THR A 103 -7.56 -6.44 -10.10
CA THR A 103 -6.66 -5.30 -10.32
C THR A 103 -5.32 -5.53 -9.61
N PHE A 104 -5.34 -6.00 -8.36
CA PHE A 104 -4.14 -6.32 -7.61
C PHE A 104 -3.25 -7.34 -8.34
N LYS A 105 -3.81 -8.47 -8.79
CA LYS A 105 -3.05 -9.48 -9.54
C LYS A 105 -2.46 -8.93 -10.84
N ARG A 106 -3.23 -8.13 -11.58
CA ARG A 106 -2.77 -7.51 -12.83
C ARG A 106 -1.65 -6.50 -12.59
N ASP A 107 -1.80 -5.66 -11.56
CA ASP A 107 -0.80 -4.63 -11.24
C ASP A 107 0.46 -5.27 -10.64
N PHE A 108 0.33 -6.33 -9.83
CA PHE A 108 1.47 -7.08 -9.31
C PHE A 108 2.27 -7.75 -10.43
N ALA A 109 1.62 -8.29 -11.47
CA ALA A 109 2.30 -8.90 -12.61
C ALA A 109 3.16 -7.91 -13.44
N LYS A 110 2.97 -6.60 -13.25
CA LYS A 110 3.83 -5.56 -13.88
C LYS A 110 5.15 -5.34 -13.13
N VAL A 111 5.20 -5.72 -11.85
CA VAL A 111 6.33 -5.44 -10.95
C VAL A 111 7.05 -6.71 -10.49
N SER A 112 6.51 -7.89 -10.80
CA SER A 112 7.12 -9.17 -10.42
C SER A 112 6.71 -10.29 -11.37
N ASP A 113 7.66 -11.15 -11.71
CA ASP A 113 7.43 -12.39 -12.49
C ASP A 113 6.80 -13.50 -11.65
N LEU A 114 6.71 -13.32 -10.34
CA LEU A 114 6.09 -14.26 -9.42
C LEU A 114 4.61 -13.93 -9.23
N THR A 115 3.81 -14.94 -8.83
CA THR A 115 2.50 -14.64 -8.26
C THR A 115 2.66 -14.01 -6.87
N PRO A 116 1.72 -13.18 -6.40
CA PRO A 116 1.79 -12.57 -5.06
C PRO A 116 2.01 -13.59 -3.93
N GLN A 117 1.34 -14.74 -4.00
CA GLN A 117 1.54 -15.83 -3.03
C GLN A 117 2.96 -16.40 -3.04
N LYS A 118 3.50 -16.68 -4.24
CA LYS A 118 4.88 -17.18 -4.37
C LYS A 118 5.89 -16.16 -3.88
N TRP A 119 5.64 -14.88 -4.14
CA TRP A 119 6.48 -13.78 -3.67
C TRP A 119 6.51 -13.71 -2.14
N ILE A 120 5.34 -13.76 -1.48
CA ILE A 120 5.24 -13.77 -0.01
C ILE A 120 5.95 -14.99 0.58
N ILE A 121 5.73 -16.19 0.02
CA ILE A 121 6.40 -17.41 0.48
C ILE A 121 7.92 -17.24 0.37
N ARG A 122 8.41 -16.72 -0.73
CA ARG A 122 9.85 -16.48 -0.94
C ARG A 122 10.41 -15.51 0.10
N ARG A 123 9.74 -14.38 0.36
CA ARG A 123 10.17 -13.41 1.39
C ARG A 123 10.20 -14.02 2.79
N ARG A 124 9.17 -14.83 3.13
CA ARG A 124 9.13 -15.57 4.40
C ARG A 124 10.29 -16.56 4.52
N LEU A 125 10.60 -17.28 3.44
CA LEU A 125 11.71 -18.22 3.42
C LEU A 125 13.07 -17.52 3.58
N GLU A 126 13.27 -16.38 2.92
CA GLU A 126 14.49 -15.55 3.05
C GLU A 126 14.68 -15.11 4.51
N ALA A 127 13.63 -14.56 5.13
CA ALA A 127 13.67 -14.14 6.54
C ALA A 127 13.92 -15.32 7.50
N ALA A 128 13.26 -16.47 7.28
CA ALA A 128 13.48 -17.66 8.09
C ALA A 128 14.91 -18.20 7.94
N HIS A 129 15.43 -18.20 6.71
CA HIS A 129 16.79 -18.64 6.43
C HIS A 129 17.82 -17.81 7.22
N ASP A 130 17.66 -16.50 7.25
CA ASP A 130 18.55 -15.60 8.00
C ASP A 130 18.45 -15.82 9.51
N LEU A 131 17.25 -16.04 10.05
CA LEU A 131 17.04 -16.36 11.47
C LEU A 131 17.69 -17.68 11.88
N ILE A 132 17.56 -18.71 11.06
CA ILE A 132 18.13 -20.04 11.30
C ILE A 132 19.66 -19.98 11.15
N ARG A 133 20.16 -19.39 10.08
CA ARG A 133 21.60 -19.28 9.79
C ARG A 133 22.36 -18.48 10.84
N SER A 134 21.74 -17.42 11.36
CA SER A 134 22.35 -16.62 12.43
C SER A 134 22.29 -17.27 13.83
N GLY A 135 21.68 -18.45 13.97
CA GLY A 135 21.47 -19.13 15.24
C GLY A 135 20.51 -18.40 16.20
N LYS A 136 19.84 -17.33 15.72
CA LYS A 136 18.94 -16.53 16.56
C LYS A 136 17.64 -17.26 16.94
N LYS A 137 17.20 -18.19 16.09
CA LYS A 137 15.95 -18.92 16.28
C LYS A 137 16.09 -20.38 15.89
N LYS A 138 15.39 -21.24 16.62
CA LYS A 138 15.18 -22.65 16.20
C LYS A 138 14.28 -22.70 14.98
N VAL A 139 14.42 -23.76 14.20
CA VAL A 139 13.63 -23.97 12.96
C VAL A 139 12.13 -23.78 13.16
N THR A 140 11.58 -24.33 14.24
CA THR A 140 10.15 -24.23 14.55
C THR A 140 9.74 -22.79 14.86
N GLU A 141 10.54 -22.08 15.64
CA GLU A 141 10.29 -20.68 15.98
C GLU A 141 10.38 -19.80 14.74
N ALA A 142 11.44 -19.94 13.95
CA ALA A 142 11.60 -19.19 12.69
C ALA A 142 10.44 -19.42 11.73
N CYS A 143 9.94 -20.65 11.61
CA CYS A 143 8.79 -20.99 10.78
C CYS A 143 7.55 -20.17 11.15
N PHE A 144 7.20 -20.11 12.43
CA PHE A 144 6.00 -19.39 12.88
C PHE A 144 6.20 -17.87 12.92
N ASP A 145 7.37 -17.39 13.29
CA ASP A 145 7.69 -15.96 13.36
C ASP A 145 7.57 -15.29 11.99
N VAL A 146 7.95 -15.99 10.91
CA VAL A 146 7.83 -15.44 9.55
C VAL A 146 6.44 -15.64 8.92
N GLY A 147 5.47 -16.20 9.68
CA GLY A 147 4.07 -16.29 9.27
C GLY A 147 3.67 -17.59 8.57
N PHE A 148 4.47 -18.66 8.63
CA PHE A 148 3.98 -19.99 8.24
C PHE A 148 3.10 -20.59 9.34
N LYS A 149 2.01 -21.23 8.93
CA LYS A 149 1.08 -21.92 9.86
C LYS A 149 1.38 -23.41 10.05
N ASN A 150 2.21 -23.98 9.20
CA ASN A 150 2.45 -25.42 9.16
C ASN A 150 3.92 -25.71 8.89
N LEU A 151 4.57 -26.38 9.83
CA LEU A 151 5.98 -26.72 9.77
C LEU A 151 6.31 -27.71 8.62
N SER A 152 5.40 -28.62 8.29
CA SER A 152 5.61 -29.57 7.19
C SER A 152 5.61 -28.83 5.84
N HIS A 153 4.67 -27.92 5.64
CA HIS A 153 4.63 -27.08 4.44
C HIS A 153 5.88 -26.19 4.35
N PHE A 154 6.27 -25.55 5.46
CA PHE A 154 7.50 -24.76 5.53
C PHE A 154 8.72 -25.58 5.13
N SER A 155 8.93 -26.76 5.76
CA SER A 155 10.09 -27.61 5.50
C SER A 155 10.17 -28.08 4.05
N LYS A 156 9.00 -28.37 3.45
CA LYS A 156 8.92 -28.76 2.03
C LYS A 156 9.37 -27.62 1.12
N VAL A 157 8.75 -26.42 1.22
CA VAL A 157 9.08 -25.30 0.35
C VAL A 157 10.48 -24.74 0.61
N TYR A 158 10.98 -24.84 1.86
CA TYR A 158 12.34 -24.49 2.21
C TYR A 158 13.34 -25.41 1.49
N LYS A 159 13.14 -26.74 1.55
CA LYS A 159 14.00 -27.70 0.87
C LYS A 159 13.95 -27.53 -0.66
N GLU A 160 12.78 -27.25 -1.23
CA GLU A 160 12.61 -26.97 -2.65
C GLU A 160 13.40 -25.68 -3.07
N THR A 161 13.50 -24.70 -2.19
CA THR A 161 14.15 -23.41 -2.48
C THR A 161 15.65 -23.47 -2.26
N TYR A 162 16.11 -24.09 -1.16
CA TYR A 162 17.53 -24.07 -0.75
C TYR A 162 18.27 -25.40 -0.95
N GLY A 163 17.56 -26.45 -1.42
CA GLY A 163 18.13 -27.77 -1.67
C GLY A 163 18.36 -28.64 -0.43
N VAL A 164 18.27 -28.04 0.77
CA VAL A 164 18.51 -28.70 2.07
C VAL A 164 17.37 -28.50 3.04
N ALA A 165 17.19 -29.43 3.96
CA ALA A 165 16.17 -29.26 5.01
C ALA A 165 16.56 -28.13 5.99
N PRO A 166 15.60 -27.38 6.54
CA PRO A 166 15.89 -26.28 7.48
C PRO A 166 16.61 -26.74 8.74
N SER A 167 16.38 -27.98 9.22
CA SER A 167 17.10 -28.57 10.36
C SER A 167 18.59 -28.72 10.10
N TRP A 168 18.95 -29.12 8.91
CA TRP A 168 20.36 -29.31 8.51
C TRP A 168 21.13 -27.97 8.47
N GLN A 169 20.45 -26.93 8.06
CA GLN A 169 21.02 -25.56 8.09
C GLN A 169 21.29 -25.09 9.51
N GLY A 170 20.39 -25.41 10.47
CA GLY A 170 20.56 -25.09 11.89
C GLY A 170 21.73 -25.82 12.55
N GLU A 171 22.00 -27.06 12.14
CA GLU A 171 23.13 -27.85 12.64
C GLU A 171 24.49 -27.35 12.11
N LEU A 172 24.55 -26.83 10.90
CA LEU A 172 25.77 -26.28 10.29
C LEU A 172 26.23 -24.97 10.93
N TYR A 173 25.32 -24.13 11.40
CA TYR A 173 25.60 -22.78 11.88
C TYR A 173 25.22 -22.54 13.36
N GLY A 174 24.61 -23.51 14.04
CA GLY A 174 24.13 -23.44 15.41
C GLY A 174 25.13 -23.93 16.48
N LYS A 175 26.42 -23.73 16.26
CA LYS A 175 27.46 -23.97 17.28
C LYS A 175 27.92 -22.69 17.92
#